data_d5be3e34d6f0c3ccc6d31bcfd6a85ebf
#
_entry.id   d5be3e34d6f0c3ccc6d31bcfd6a85ebf
#
_cell.length_a   1.000
_cell.length_b   1.000
_cell.length_c   1.000
_cell.angle_alpha   90.00
_cell.angle_beta   90.00
_cell.angle_gamma   90.00
#
_symmetry.space_group_name_H-M   'P 1'
#
loop_
_entity.id
_entity.type
_entity.pdbx_description
1 polymer ?
#
loop_
_entity_poly.entity_id
_entity_poly.type
_entity_poly.pdbx_seq_one_letter_code
_entity_poly.pdbx_strand_id
1 'polypeptide(L)'
;MPPTKVTDMTQTPLRILGLSGEYRSTSKSGMLVNHALSYAHSKGAEIMFWDCAEKPLPFVGEDGCWENENVKEFQSLASSCDAFIICSPEYHGTMSGVMKNTFDWLYDKHIGGKPFGLMSTLGGMSNSNTLNHMRIMLSLIHI
;
A
#
# COMPACT_ATOMS: atom_id res chain seq x y z
N MET A 1 -1.27 46.74 14.00
CA MET A 1 -0.40 45.60 14.40
C MET A 1 -0.24 44.68 13.21
N PRO A 2 0.96 44.39 12.77
CA PRO A 2 1.12 43.37 11.75
C PRO A 2 0.79 42.00 12.33
N PRO A 3 0.20 41.04 11.56
CA PRO A 3 -0.10 39.71 12.05
C PRO A 3 1.20 39.00 12.39
N THR A 4 1.25 38.47 13.61
CA THR A 4 2.33 37.59 14.11
C THR A 4 2.44 36.41 13.15
N LYS A 5 3.58 36.27 12.47
CA LYS A 5 3.89 35.04 11.74
C LYS A 5 3.83 33.86 12.71
N VAL A 6 2.83 33.01 12.54
CA VAL A 6 2.83 31.71 13.16
C VAL A 6 4.07 31.00 12.62
N THR A 7 5.02 30.75 13.50
CA THR A 7 6.23 29.99 13.20
C THR A 7 5.78 28.60 12.75
N ASP A 8 6.09 28.28 11.50
CA ASP A 8 5.89 26.98 10.89
C ASP A 8 6.60 25.93 11.76
N MET A 9 5.82 25.23 12.57
CA MET A 9 6.33 24.03 13.23
C MET A 9 6.56 23.04 12.11
N THR A 10 7.80 22.72 11.81
CA THR A 10 8.22 21.73 10.83
C THR A 10 7.51 20.41 11.13
N GLN A 11 6.36 20.20 10.47
CA GLN A 11 5.67 18.92 10.53
C GLN A 11 6.59 17.89 9.89
N THR A 12 6.84 16.80 10.61
CA THR A 12 7.52 15.64 10.05
C THR A 12 6.78 15.21 8.79
N PRO A 13 7.47 15.00 7.65
CA PRO A 13 6.83 14.59 6.41
C PRO A 13 6.01 13.29 6.62
N LEU A 14 4.81 13.25 6.04
CA LEU A 14 4.02 12.02 5.99
C LEU A 14 4.78 10.96 5.22
N ARG A 15 4.84 9.75 5.76
CA ARG A 15 5.46 8.58 5.13
C ARG A 15 4.40 7.73 4.47
N ILE A 16 4.48 7.55 3.16
CA ILE A 16 3.47 6.87 2.35
C ILE A 16 4.07 5.65 1.67
N LEU A 17 3.48 4.47 1.92
CA LEU A 17 3.88 3.22 1.29
C LEU A 17 2.96 2.89 0.11
N GLY A 18 3.56 2.68 -1.06
CA GLY A 18 2.89 2.17 -2.25
C GLY A 18 2.98 0.65 -2.35
N LEU A 19 1.85 0.01 -2.66
CA LEU A 19 1.74 -1.43 -2.88
C LEU A 19 1.03 -1.70 -4.21
N SER A 20 1.63 -2.57 -5.05
CA SER A 20 1.02 -3.05 -6.28
C SER A 20 0.57 -4.50 -6.16
N GLY A 21 -0.60 -4.82 -6.69
CA GLY A 21 -1.09 -6.19 -6.81
C GLY A 21 -0.49 -6.97 -7.97
N GLU A 22 0.66 -6.55 -8.48
CA GLU A 22 1.41 -7.23 -9.53
C GLU A 22 2.88 -7.33 -9.14
N TYR A 23 3.56 -8.37 -9.61
CA TYR A 23 4.97 -8.59 -9.30
C TYR A 23 5.91 -7.52 -9.88
N ARG A 24 5.54 -6.88 -11.00
CA ARG A 24 6.41 -5.91 -11.67
C ARG A 24 5.97 -4.49 -11.34
N SER A 25 6.90 -3.66 -10.87
CA SER A 25 6.67 -2.22 -10.69
C SER A 25 6.33 -1.50 -12.01
N THR A 26 6.77 -2.05 -13.15
CA THR A 26 6.45 -1.56 -14.51
C THR A 26 5.09 -2.01 -15.04
N SER A 27 4.33 -2.80 -14.29
CA SER A 27 2.95 -3.15 -14.61
C SER A 27 2.03 -1.92 -14.58
N LYS A 28 0.83 -2.02 -15.15
CA LYS A 28 -0.14 -0.91 -15.11
C LYS A 28 -0.46 -0.48 -13.69
N SER A 29 -0.66 -1.44 -12.78
CA SER A 29 -0.94 -1.14 -11.37
C SER A 29 0.29 -0.52 -10.69
N GLY A 30 1.49 -1.04 -10.94
CA GLY A 30 2.74 -0.48 -10.42
C GLY A 30 2.99 0.95 -10.92
N MET A 31 2.80 1.19 -12.21
CA MET A 31 2.94 2.54 -12.80
C MET A 31 1.94 3.53 -12.19
N LEU A 32 0.70 3.11 -11.94
CA LEU A 32 -0.32 3.97 -11.35
C LEU A 32 0.01 4.31 -9.89
N VAL A 33 0.49 3.34 -9.09
CA VAL A 33 0.98 3.58 -7.73
C VAL A 33 2.16 4.54 -7.75
N ASN A 34 3.16 4.32 -8.60
CA ASN A 34 4.33 5.19 -8.68
C ASN A 34 3.96 6.62 -9.11
N HIS A 35 2.99 6.77 -10.00
CA HIS A 35 2.49 8.09 -10.39
C HIS A 35 1.86 8.82 -9.19
N ALA A 36 1.01 8.13 -8.43
CA ALA A 36 0.37 8.70 -7.24
C ALA A 36 1.40 9.03 -6.13
N LEU A 37 2.39 8.15 -5.91
CA LEU A 37 3.49 8.42 -4.99
C LEU A 37 4.31 9.64 -5.41
N SER A 38 4.63 9.78 -6.70
CA SER A 38 5.36 10.95 -7.22
C SER A 38 4.60 12.24 -6.97
N TYR A 39 3.28 12.22 -7.13
CA TYR A 39 2.45 13.36 -6.80
C TYR A 39 2.48 13.68 -5.29
N ALA A 40 2.35 12.68 -4.43
CA ALA A 40 2.45 12.85 -2.98
C ALA A 40 3.82 13.43 -2.57
N HIS A 41 4.90 12.93 -3.19
CA HIS A 41 6.24 13.46 -2.99
C HIS A 41 6.36 14.95 -3.36
N SER A 42 5.75 15.35 -4.47
CA SER A 42 5.71 16.78 -4.88
C SER A 42 4.96 17.67 -3.88
N LYS A 43 4.18 17.08 -2.97
CA LYS A 43 3.48 17.76 -1.88
C LYS A 43 4.20 17.64 -0.53
N GLY A 44 5.42 17.12 -0.53
CA GLY A 44 6.28 17.02 0.65
C GLY A 44 6.21 15.71 1.42
N ALA A 45 5.58 14.67 0.89
CA ALA A 45 5.58 13.36 1.52
C ALA A 45 6.91 12.61 1.28
N GLU A 46 7.33 11.81 2.25
CA GLU A 46 8.31 10.75 2.08
C GLU A 46 7.61 9.52 1.50
N ILE A 47 8.15 8.96 0.41
CA ILE A 47 7.49 7.87 -0.30
C ILE A 47 8.36 6.62 -0.32
N MET A 48 7.73 5.47 -0.20
CA MET A 48 8.32 4.14 -0.34
C MET A 48 7.44 3.29 -1.25
N PHE A 49 8.06 2.32 -1.92
CA PHE A 49 7.37 1.32 -2.73
C PHE A 49 7.90 -0.07 -2.38
N TRP A 50 6.99 -1.02 -2.14
CA TRP A 50 7.35 -2.42 -1.95
C TRP A 50 7.28 -3.16 -3.28
N ASP A 51 8.43 -3.58 -3.79
CA ASP A 51 8.51 -4.36 -5.03
C ASP A 51 8.51 -5.85 -4.72
N CYS A 52 7.38 -6.51 -5.01
CA CYS A 52 7.22 -7.94 -4.78
C CYS A 52 8.11 -8.80 -5.69
N ALA A 53 8.64 -8.26 -6.79
CA ALA A 53 9.57 -9.00 -7.64
C ALA A 53 10.98 -9.07 -7.03
N GLU A 54 11.40 -7.99 -6.38
CA GLU A 54 12.70 -7.94 -5.69
C GLU A 54 12.63 -8.58 -4.30
N LYS A 55 11.52 -8.39 -3.59
CA LYS A 55 11.30 -8.88 -2.23
C LYS A 55 9.98 -9.65 -2.14
N PRO A 56 9.93 -10.88 -2.67
CA PRO A 56 8.72 -11.68 -2.63
C PRO A 56 8.33 -12.06 -1.20
N LEU A 57 7.03 -12.09 -0.96
CA LEU A 57 6.45 -12.55 0.29
C LEU A 57 5.95 -13.99 0.11
N PRO A 58 6.31 -14.93 0.99
CA PRO A 58 5.79 -16.29 0.96
C PRO A 58 4.29 -16.31 1.23
N PHE A 59 3.61 -17.41 0.95
CA PHE A 59 2.25 -17.60 1.44
C PHE A 59 2.27 -17.91 2.94
N VAL A 60 1.25 -17.46 3.65
CA VAL A 60 1.05 -17.83 5.06
C VAL A 60 0.86 -19.34 5.15
N GLY A 61 1.68 -20.00 5.97
CA GLY A 61 1.68 -21.44 6.14
C GLY A 61 2.74 -22.19 5.35
N GLU A 62 3.51 -21.53 4.48
CA GLU A 62 4.71 -22.14 3.90
C GLU A 62 5.78 -22.38 4.97
N ASP A 63 6.60 -23.41 4.78
CA ASP A 63 7.70 -23.72 5.70
C ASP A 63 8.65 -22.54 5.86
N GLY A 64 8.91 -22.13 7.10
CA GLY A 64 9.81 -21.00 7.41
C GLY A 64 9.23 -19.61 7.09
N CYS A 65 7.94 -19.51 6.76
CA CYS A 65 7.35 -18.22 6.35
C CYS A 65 7.40 -17.15 7.47
N TRP A 66 7.32 -17.56 8.73
CA TRP A 66 7.34 -16.66 9.89
C TRP A 66 8.72 -16.09 10.18
N GLU A 67 9.79 -16.77 9.77
CA GLU A 67 11.18 -16.37 9.91
C GLU A 67 11.71 -15.62 8.69
N ASN A 68 10.90 -15.49 7.64
CA ASN A 68 11.28 -14.85 6.40
C ASN A 68 11.63 -13.38 6.59
N GLU A 69 12.83 -12.97 6.16
CA GLU A 69 13.35 -11.62 6.37
C GLU A 69 12.54 -10.55 5.57
N ASN A 70 12.04 -10.89 4.38
CA ASN A 70 11.20 -9.97 3.62
C ASN A 70 9.88 -9.68 4.37
N VAL A 71 9.30 -10.67 5.04
CA VAL A 71 8.09 -10.48 5.87
C VAL A 71 8.37 -9.53 7.01
N LYS A 72 9.46 -9.75 7.74
CA LYS A 72 9.85 -8.87 8.86
C LYS A 72 10.12 -7.44 8.40
N GLU A 73 10.84 -7.29 7.30
CA GLU A 73 11.13 -5.97 6.71
C GLU A 73 9.82 -5.28 6.26
N PHE A 74 8.94 -6.01 5.56
CA PHE A 74 7.67 -5.48 5.09
C PHE A 74 6.77 -5.02 6.23
N GLN A 75 6.63 -5.82 7.28
CA GLN A 75 5.85 -5.47 8.47
C GLN A 75 6.43 -4.25 9.20
N SER A 76 7.76 -4.17 9.33
CA SER A 76 8.44 -3.02 9.92
C SER A 76 8.22 -1.75 9.09
N LEU A 77 8.34 -1.86 7.77
CA LEU A 77 8.10 -0.76 6.84
C LEU A 77 6.65 -0.28 6.93
N ALA A 78 5.68 -1.18 6.87
CA ALA A 78 4.26 -0.85 6.99
C ALA A 78 3.94 -0.17 8.33
N SER A 79 4.53 -0.65 9.42
CA SER A 79 4.37 -0.03 10.76
C SER A 79 4.88 1.40 10.81
N SER A 80 5.96 1.68 10.11
CA SER A 80 6.62 3.00 10.10
C SER A 80 5.96 4.04 9.20
N CYS A 81 5.00 3.63 8.35
CA CYS A 81 4.30 4.52 7.43
C CYS A 81 3.01 5.06 8.02
N ASP A 82 2.62 6.26 7.59
CA ASP A 82 1.42 6.96 8.06
C ASP A 82 0.21 6.67 7.17
N ALA A 83 0.44 6.33 5.89
CA ALA A 83 -0.60 6.13 4.89
C ALA A 83 -0.15 5.14 3.80
N PHE A 84 -1.12 4.66 3.03
CA PHE A 84 -0.88 3.68 1.95
C PHE A 84 -1.57 4.11 0.66
N ILE A 85 -0.92 3.84 -0.46
CA ILE A 85 -1.50 3.94 -1.81
C ILE A 85 -1.39 2.55 -2.42
N ILE A 86 -2.53 1.93 -2.73
CA ILE A 86 -2.56 0.56 -3.23
C ILE A 86 -3.32 0.47 -4.55
N CYS A 87 -2.84 -0.38 -5.44
CA CYS A 87 -3.49 -0.65 -6.72
C CYS A 87 -3.42 -2.14 -7.05
N SER A 88 -4.57 -2.75 -7.30
CA SER A 88 -4.66 -4.13 -7.75
C SER A 88 -5.25 -4.21 -9.15
N PRO A 89 -4.72 -5.07 -10.03
CA PRO A 89 -5.47 -5.47 -11.20
C PRO A 89 -6.72 -6.25 -10.79
N GLU A 90 -7.76 -6.19 -11.60
CA GLU A 90 -8.92 -7.06 -11.43
C GLU A 90 -8.69 -8.37 -12.20
N TYR A 91 -8.63 -9.47 -11.47
CA TYR A 91 -8.59 -10.83 -12.00
C TYR A 91 -9.83 -11.58 -11.53
N HIS A 92 -10.65 -12.03 -12.49
CA HIS A 92 -11.90 -12.77 -12.20
C HIS A 92 -12.82 -12.05 -11.20
N GLY A 93 -12.97 -10.74 -11.38
CA GLY A 93 -13.90 -9.94 -10.60
C GLY A 93 -13.42 -9.56 -9.19
N THR A 94 -12.14 -9.71 -8.88
CA THR A 94 -11.58 -9.37 -7.57
C THR A 94 -10.12 -8.93 -7.67
N MET A 95 -9.52 -8.59 -6.52
CA MET A 95 -8.10 -8.28 -6.45
C MET A 95 -7.24 -9.49 -6.81
N SER A 96 -6.00 -9.22 -7.23
CA SER A 96 -5.02 -10.27 -7.52
C SER A 96 -4.63 -11.07 -6.28
N GLY A 97 -4.14 -12.30 -6.49
CA GLY A 97 -3.54 -13.11 -5.44
C GLY A 97 -2.31 -12.43 -4.80
N VAL A 98 -1.53 -11.67 -5.57
CA VAL A 98 -0.40 -10.89 -5.04
C VAL A 98 -0.88 -9.85 -4.02
N MET A 99 -1.92 -9.10 -4.32
CA MET A 99 -2.48 -8.12 -3.38
C MET A 99 -2.99 -8.80 -2.13
N LYS A 100 -3.76 -9.89 -2.28
CA LYS A 100 -4.30 -10.60 -1.12
C LYS A 100 -3.18 -11.20 -0.25
N ASN A 101 -2.17 -11.85 -0.86
CA ASN A 101 -1.03 -12.38 -0.13
C ASN A 101 -0.25 -11.30 0.62
N THR A 102 -0.07 -10.13 0.01
CA THR A 102 0.57 -8.98 0.65
C THR A 102 -0.15 -8.58 1.93
N PHE A 103 -1.48 -8.51 1.90
CA PHE A 103 -2.28 -8.14 3.07
C PHE A 103 -2.43 -9.26 4.11
N ASP A 104 -2.22 -10.51 3.75
CA ASP A 104 -2.22 -11.61 4.72
C ASP A 104 -1.07 -11.48 5.75
N TRP A 105 -0.05 -10.68 5.45
CA TRP A 105 1.06 -10.38 6.36
C TRP A 105 0.85 -9.12 7.21
N LEU A 106 -0.21 -8.35 6.98
CA LEU A 106 -0.49 -7.12 7.72
C LEU A 106 -1.62 -7.31 8.73
N TYR A 107 -1.39 -6.82 9.93
CA TYR A 107 -2.32 -6.88 11.05
C TYR A 107 -2.65 -5.47 11.54
N ASP A 108 -3.64 -5.33 12.39
CA ASP A 108 -4.06 -4.06 12.99
C ASP A 108 -2.86 -3.26 13.55
N LYS A 109 -1.95 -3.91 14.25
CA LYS A 109 -0.75 -3.26 14.80
C LYS A 109 0.16 -2.60 13.74
N HIS A 110 0.04 -2.98 12.46
CA HIS A 110 0.83 -2.40 11.36
C HIS A 110 0.10 -1.28 10.64
N ILE A 111 -1.21 -1.43 10.47
CA ILE A 111 -2.01 -0.57 9.57
C ILE A 111 -3.26 0.03 10.21
N GLY A 112 -3.60 -0.34 11.46
CA GLY A 112 -4.80 0.15 12.14
C GLY A 112 -4.86 1.68 12.21
N GLY A 113 -6.00 2.25 11.87
CA GLY A 113 -6.23 3.70 11.88
C GLY A 113 -5.54 4.50 10.79
N LYS A 114 -4.80 3.88 9.87
CA LYS A 114 -4.08 4.57 8.80
C LYS A 114 -4.92 4.70 7.53
N PRO A 115 -4.88 5.84 6.80
CA PRO A 115 -5.64 6.01 5.56
C PRO A 115 -5.06 5.21 4.39
N PHE A 116 -5.96 4.74 3.51
CA PHE A 116 -5.64 4.02 2.28
C PHE A 116 -6.24 4.69 1.05
N GLY A 117 -5.42 5.01 0.06
CA GLY A 117 -5.84 5.33 -1.29
C GLY A 117 -5.97 4.05 -2.12
N LEU A 118 -7.19 3.72 -2.57
CA LEU A 118 -7.49 2.48 -3.30
C LEU A 118 -7.62 2.75 -4.79
N MET A 119 -6.91 1.98 -5.60
CA MET A 119 -7.00 2.03 -7.06
C MET A 119 -7.12 0.62 -7.62
N SER A 120 -7.65 0.51 -8.82
CA SER A 120 -7.74 -0.75 -9.55
C SER A 120 -7.51 -0.54 -11.04
N THR A 121 -6.89 -1.51 -11.69
CA THR A 121 -6.74 -1.57 -13.15
C THR A 121 -7.52 -2.75 -13.71
N LEU A 122 -8.07 -2.60 -14.91
CA LEU A 122 -8.91 -3.58 -15.57
C LEU A 122 -8.66 -3.56 -17.08
N GLY A 123 -8.79 -4.71 -17.71
CA GLY A 123 -8.84 -4.83 -19.18
C GLY A 123 -10.18 -4.48 -19.81
N GLY A 124 -11.24 -4.32 -19.02
CA GLY A 124 -12.60 -4.01 -19.43
C GLY A 124 -13.06 -2.60 -19.01
N MET A 125 -14.38 -2.42 -18.88
CA MET A 125 -14.99 -1.10 -18.68
C MET A 125 -15.42 -0.81 -17.23
N SER A 126 -15.40 -1.77 -16.31
CA SER A 126 -15.85 -1.60 -14.93
C SER A 126 -15.09 -2.52 -13.97
N ASN A 127 -14.57 -1.96 -12.88
CA ASN A 127 -13.78 -2.67 -11.88
C ASN A 127 -14.18 -2.36 -10.44
N SER A 128 -15.45 -2.05 -10.22
CA SER A 128 -15.96 -1.69 -8.88
C SER A 128 -15.83 -2.82 -7.86
N ASN A 129 -15.85 -4.08 -8.29
CA ASN A 129 -15.74 -5.24 -7.38
C ASN A 129 -14.40 -5.30 -6.69
N THR A 130 -13.30 -5.09 -7.40
CA THR A 130 -11.95 -5.06 -6.80
C THR A 130 -11.85 -4.00 -5.71
N LEU A 131 -12.34 -2.79 -5.95
CA LEU A 131 -12.35 -1.73 -4.94
C LEU A 131 -13.21 -2.10 -3.73
N ASN A 132 -14.38 -2.72 -3.95
CA ASN A 132 -15.25 -3.18 -2.87
C ASN A 132 -14.60 -4.30 -2.04
N HIS A 133 -13.97 -5.27 -2.71
CA HIS A 133 -13.27 -6.36 -2.01
C HIS A 133 -12.04 -5.87 -1.23
N MET A 134 -11.31 -4.88 -1.74
CA MET A 134 -10.23 -4.25 -0.96
C MET A 134 -10.78 -3.53 0.28
N ARG A 135 -11.93 -2.87 0.19
CA ARG A 135 -12.59 -2.28 1.37
C ARG A 135 -13.00 -3.34 2.38
N ILE A 136 -13.55 -4.46 1.93
CA ILE A 136 -13.92 -5.59 2.80
C ILE A 136 -12.67 -6.15 3.50
N MET A 137 -11.60 -6.40 2.75
CA MET A 137 -10.32 -6.86 3.29
C MET A 137 -9.79 -5.92 4.37
N LEU A 138 -9.78 -4.62 4.11
CA LEU A 138 -9.30 -3.61 5.05
C LEU A 138 -10.22 -3.45 6.26
N SER A 139 -11.52 -3.67 6.12
CA SER A 139 -12.50 -3.45 7.19
C SER A 139 -12.27 -4.31 8.43
N LEU A 140 -11.59 -5.45 8.29
CA LEU A 140 -11.30 -6.37 9.39
C LEU A 140 -10.00 -6.08 10.13
N ILE A 141 -9.09 -5.33 9.51
CA ILE A 141 -7.73 -5.09 10.02
C ILE A 141 -7.37 -3.61 10.13
N HIS A 142 -8.28 -2.75 9.72
CA HIS A 142 -8.02 -1.30 9.58
C HIS A 142 -8.97 -0.43 10.42
N ILE A 143 -10.02 -0.98 10.96
CA ILE A 143 -11.05 -0.25 11.73
C ILE A 143 -10.46 0.46 12.96
#